data_ae30871b9176af8c2fe714e3ae46d013
#
_entry.id   ae30871b9176af8c2fe714e3ae46d013
#
_cell.length_a   1.000
_cell.length_b   1.000
_cell.length_c   1.000
_cell.angle_alpha   90.00
_cell.angle_beta   90.00
_cell.angle_gamma   90.00
#
_symmetry.space_group_name_H-M   'P 1'
#
loop_
_entity.id
_entity.type
_entity.pdbx_description
1 polymer ?
#
loop_
_entity_poly.entity_id
_entity_poly.type
_entity_poly.pdbx_seq_one_letter_code
_entity_poly.pdbx_strand_id
1 'polypeptide(L)'
;MKLFKHSILVVAVVALSINQSWAQVYHDEGDYSPSVYTSTLGGDHHRGDSKAHKHAVRDFMETHRTGFQQPMTPQFIFTTPDSRFSLALGGVVTLRTSYDFGGAVDNIDFVPYNIPMSNSYQSKQRVMMDASTSRLYMKAVINSQYLGRVVVYTDMDFRGGEEFSYIPRLRSAYMQFKGLTIGRDITTFCDLGAAPQTVDFQGPNAYNFAFNEMIRYDYQTRGGFGFGVAAERPSVSATYGENFSSVMQRVPDGIAYVQYKFGRDRQSHLRLSGVVRDMYLHNNLEGKNTTKVGWGVQLSGHIEVTRWVDLYMNGTYGEGITSYIQDLSGSPYDIVYNPENRAQAQTLPMWGWQAAAQVNILPDVLWVAAGYSEVGLGEKNGYLSDSQYRRGQYVFANAFYNISPRLTLALEYLYGSRKDMNDIRNSANRINIMAQYNF
;
A
#
# COMPACT_ATOMS: atom_id res chain seq x y z
N MET A 1 35.24 4.51 -2.25
CA MET A 1 34.52 5.59 -1.54
C MET A 1 34.65 6.99 -2.15
N LYS A 2 35.79 7.41 -2.70
CA LYS A 2 35.93 8.75 -3.34
C LYS A 2 35.23 8.87 -4.72
N LEU A 3 35.20 7.85 -5.54
CA LEU A 3 34.52 7.87 -6.85
C LEU A 3 32.98 7.94 -6.74
N PHE A 4 32.38 7.34 -5.72
CA PHE A 4 30.93 7.32 -5.51
C PHE A 4 30.36 8.71 -5.12
N LYS A 5 31.14 9.53 -4.38
CA LYS A 5 30.72 10.90 -3.99
C LYS A 5 30.56 11.83 -5.19
N HIS A 6 31.34 11.64 -6.26
CA HIS A 6 31.26 12.47 -7.46
C HIS A 6 30.10 12.07 -8.40
N SER A 7 29.75 10.77 -8.42
CA SER A 7 28.67 10.27 -9.30
C SER A 7 27.28 10.69 -8.81
N ILE A 8 27.04 10.70 -7.50
CA ILE A 8 25.76 11.14 -6.91
C ILE A 8 25.57 12.66 -7.09
N LEU A 9 26.65 13.43 -6.96
CA LEU A 9 26.60 14.87 -7.17
C LEU A 9 26.32 15.22 -8.64
N VAL A 10 26.86 14.46 -9.59
CA VAL A 10 26.63 14.66 -11.03
C VAL A 10 25.19 14.35 -11.42
N VAL A 11 24.57 13.30 -10.88
CA VAL A 11 23.15 12.99 -11.14
C VAL A 11 22.24 14.08 -10.54
N ALA A 12 22.52 14.57 -9.35
CA ALA A 12 21.77 15.67 -8.74
C ALA A 12 21.96 17.01 -9.48
N VAL A 13 23.17 17.29 -9.98
CA VAL A 13 23.46 18.52 -10.74
C VAL A 13 22.88 18.45 -12.15
N VAL A 14 22.88 17.29 -12.80
CA VAL A 14 22.22 17.10 -14.12
C VAL A 14 20.69 17.22 -13.96
N ALA A 15 20.10 16.71 -12.90
CA ALA A 15 18.68 16.91 -12.60
C ALA A 15 18.32 18.39 -12.34
N LEU A 16 19.23 19.16 -11.73
CA LEU A 16 19.02 20.58 -11.46
C LEU A 16 19.30 21.50 -12.68
N SER A 17 20.10 21.06 -13.66
CA SER A 17 20.47 21.91 -14.83
C SER A 17 19.51 21.77 -16.03
N ILE A 18 18.61 20.80 -16.05
CA ILE A 18 17.59 20.65 -17.12
C ILE A 18 16.42 21.65 -16.97
N ASN A 19 16.42 22.48 -15.98
CA ASN A 19 15.23 22.99 -15.29
C ASN A 19 14.76 24.41 -15.57
N GLN A 20 15.38 25.20 -16.41
CA GLN A 20 14.86 26.56 -16.58
C GLN A 20 13.97 26.78 -17.80
N SER A 21 13.92 25.85 -18.73
CA SER A 21 13.15 26.05 -19.97
C SER A 21 11.76 25.36 -20.02
N TRP A 22 11.52 24.35 -19.15
CA TRP A 22 10.28 23.57 -19.21
C TRP A 22 9.22 23.98 -18.18
N ALA A 23 9.61 24.53 -17.04
CA ALA A 23 8.68 24.97 -15.99
C ALA A 23 7.88 26.25 -16.38
N GLN A 24 8.32 27.01 -17.38
CA GLN A 24 7.63 28.22 -17.85
C GLN A 24 6.53 27.97 -18.88
N VAL A 25 6.39 26.76 -19.40
CA VAL A 25 5.41 26.46 -20.48
C VAL A 25 4.04 26.01 -19.95
N TYR A 26 3.90 25.73 -18.64
CA TYR A 26 2.70 25.10 -18.07
C TYR A 26 1.89 25.97 -17.10
N HIS A 27 2.06 27.28 -17.09
CA HIS A 27 1.16 28.23 -16.43
C HIS A 27 0.32 28.98 -17.46
N ASP A 28 -0.60 28.27 -18.09
CA ASP A 28 -1.72 28.93 -18.77
C ASP A 28 -3.02 28.44 -18.13
N GLU A 29 -3.75 29.39 -17.54
CA GLU A 29 -5.02 29.20 -16.85
C GLU A 29 -6.13 28.80 -17.85
N GLY A 30 -6.10 27.57 -18.31
CA GLY A 30 -7.12 26.97 -19.16
C GLY A 30 -7.54 25.61 -18.64
N ASP A 31 -8.78 25.50 -18.33
CA ASP A 31 -9.66 24.47 -17.79
C ASP A 31 -9.49 23.01 -18.28
N TYR A 32 -8.32 22.60 -18.77
CA TYR A 32 -8.00 21.25 -19.22
C TYR A 32 -6.61 20.81 -18.73
N SER A 33 -6.57 19.77 -17.90
CA SER A 33 -5.32 19.01 -17.75
C SER A 33 -4.90 18.51 -19.14
N PRO A 34 -3.75 18.95 -19.70
CA PRO A 34 -3.33 18.61 -21.07
C PRO A 34 -2.95 17.14 -21.28
N SER A 35 -3.28 16.26 -20.34
CA SER A 35 -2.85 14.89 -20.27
C SER A 35 -3.97 13.85 -20.39
N VAL A 36 -5.21 14.24 -20.66
CA VAL A 36 -6.31 13.28 -20.83
C VAL A 36 -6.81 13.30 -22.27
N TYR A 37 -6.67 12.16 -22.94
CA TYR A 37 -7.22 11.96 -24.30
C TYR A 37 -8.59 11.31 -24.19
N THR A 38 -9.61 11.93 -24.77
CA THR A 38 -10.96 11.40 -24.80
C THR A 38 -11.36 11.05 -26.24
N SER A 39 -12.05 9.92 -26.42
CA SER A 39 -12.58 9.47 -27.71
C SER A 39 -14.00 8.95 -27.55
N THR A 40 -14.84 9.15 -28.53
CA THR A 40 -16.23 8.65 -28.58
C THR A 40 -16.28 7.29 -29.27
N LEU A 41 -16.91 6.31 -28.61
CA LEU A 41 -17.13 4.97 -29.15
C LEU A 41 -18.41 4.99 -30.05
N GLY A 42 -18.26 4.71 -31.35
CA GLY A 42 -19.40 4.43 -32.25
C GLY A 42 -20.22 5.63 -32.73
N GLY A 43 -19.67 6.84 -32.71
CA GLY A 43 -20.34 8.05 -33.16
C GLY A 43 -19.54 8.80 -34.24
N ASP A 44 -20.26 9.44 -35.18
CA ASP A 44 -19.69 10.46 -36.06
C ASP A 44 -19.31 11.71 -35.23
N HIS A 45 -18.17 12.32 -35.55
CA HIS A 45 -17.62 13.49 -34.82
C HIS A 45 -18.55 14.71 -34.93
N HIS A 46 -19.57 14.81 -34.09
CA HIS A 46 -20.48 15.94 -34.02
C HIS A 46 -20.33 16.74 -32.72
N ARG A 47 -20.77 18.00 -32.74
CA ARG A 47 -20.71 19.01 -31.65
C ARG A 47 -21.27 18.56 -30.28
N GLY A 48 -21.92 17.40 -30.18
CA GLY A 48 -22.38 16.76 -28.94
C GLY A 48 -21.25 16.13 -28.09
N ASP A 49 -20.13 15.80 -28.71
CA ASP A 49 -19.01 15.04 -28.09
C ASP A 49 -18.36 15.78 -26.92
N SER A 50 -18.32 17.13 -26.95
CA SER A 50 -17.67 17.90 -25.89
C SER A 50 -18.36 17.79 -24.52
N LYS A 51 -19.69 17.59 -24.48
CA LYS A 51 -20.44 17.41 -23.22
C LYS A 51 -20.23 16.00 -22.66
N ALA A 52 -20.26 14.97 -23.52
CA ALA A 52 -20.01 13.59 -23.12
C ALA A 52 -18.60 13.41 -22.58
N HIS A 53 -17.61 14.00 -23.24
CA HIS A 53 -16.21 13.97 -22.79
C HIS A 53 -16.02 14.66 -21.42
N LYS A 54 -16.57 15.87 -21.24
CA LYS A 54 -16.53 16.59 -19.95
C LYS A 54 -17.18 15.78 -18.84
N HIS A 55 -18.33 15.15 -19.13
CA HIS A 55 -19.02 14.31 -18.15
C HIS A 55 -18.19 13.07 -17.79
N ALA A 56 -17.63 12.38 -18.77
CA ALA A 56 -16.76 11.23 -18.56
C ALA A 56 -15.53 11.61 -17.69
N VAL A 57 -14.79 12.66 -18.04
CA VAL A 57 -13.64 13.14 -17.29
C VAL A 57 -14.04 13.43 -15.83
N ARG A 58 -15.15 14.16 -15.62
CA ARG A 58 -15.65 14.44 -14.26
C ARG A 58 -15.96 13.16 -13.50
N ASP A 59 -16.64 12.19 -14.09
CA ASP A 59 -16.98 10.92 -13.47
C ASP A 59 -15.72 10.14 -13.06
N PHE A 60 -14.67 10.16 -13.88
CA PHE A 60 -13.39 9.53 -13.55
C PHE A 60 -12.66 10.26 -12.42
N MET A 61 -12.67 11.60 -12.39
CA MET A 61 -12.07 12.38 -11.30
C MET A 61 -12.81 12.18 -9.99
N GLU A 62 -14.15 12.23 -9.98
CA GLU A 62 -14.95 12.05 -8.75
C GLU A 62 -14.86 10.63 -8.18
N THR A 63 -14.56 9.64 -9.02
CA THR A 63 -14.39 8.24 -8.60
C THR A 63 -12.91 7.83 -8.46
N HIS A 64 -11.98 8.78 -8.61
CA HIS A 64 -10.56 8.52 -8.43
C HIS A 64 -10.24 8.31 -6.95
N ARG A 65 -9.40 7.30 -6.67
CA ARG A 65 -8.87 7.02 -5.33
C ARG A 65 -7.47 7.59 -5.22
N THR A 66 -7.20 8.26 -4.13
CA THR A 66 -5.88 8.81 -3.77
C THR A 66 -5.28 8.05 -2.58
N GLY A 67 -4.00 8.26 -2.33
CA GLY A 67 -3.29 7.65 -1.21
C GLY A 67 -2.15 6.73 -1.65
N PHE A 68 -1.64 5.96 -0.71
CA PHE A 68 -0.46 5.13 -0.89
C PHE A 68 -0.63 4.15 -2.07
N GLN A 69 0.31 4.19 -3.02
CA GLN A 69 0.33 3.37 -4.23
C GLN A 69 -0.91 3.45 -5.13
N GLN A 70 -1.74 4.47 -5.02
CA GLN A 70 -2.83 4.62 -5.98
C GLN A 70 -2.27 5.19 -7.29
N PRO A 71 -2.66 4.65 -8.48
CA PRO A 71 -2.21 5.17 -9.77
C PRO A 71 -2.82 6.55 -10.00
N MET A 72 -2.21 7.33 -10.87
CA MET A 72 -2.78 8.60 -11.33
C MET A 72 -4.07 8.36 -12.14
N THR A 73 -4.82 9.42 -12.40
CA THR A 73 -5.96 9.36 -13.31
C THR A 73 -5.53 8.86 -14.69
N PRO A 74 -6.34 8.01 -15.36
CA PRO A 74 -6.00 7.44 -16.65
C PRO A 74 -5.85 8.51 -17.72
N GLN A 75 -4.94 8.30 -18.66
CA GLN A 75 -4.71 9.20 -19.77
C GLN A 75 -5.72 9.01 -20.90
N PHE A 76 -6.20 7.78 -21.10
CA PHE A 76 -7.10 7.45 -22.22
C PHE A 76 -8.49 7.09 -21.69
N ILE A 77 -9.49 7.88 -22.09
CA ILE A 77 -10.91 7.68 -21.75
C ILE A 77 -11.73 7.56 -23.04
N PHE A 78 -12.47 6.48 -23.16
CA PHE A 78 -13.42 6.21 -24.22
C PHE A 78 -14.84 6.34 -23.64
N THR A 79 -15.73 7.08 -24.29
CA THR A 79 -17.09 7.28 -23.81
C THR A 79 -18.12 7.08 -24.92
N THR A 80 -19.33 6.67 -24.56
CA THR A 80 -20.47 6.65 -25.48
C THR A 80 -21.03 8.07 -25.63
N PRO A 81 -21.73 8.38 -26.76
CA PRO A 81 -22.29 9.72 -27.02
C PRO A 81 -23.25 10.20 -25.93
N ASP A 82 -23.94 9.28 -25.26
CA ASP A 82 -24.86 9.55 -24.15
C ASP A 82 -24.22 9.53 -22.75
N SER A 83 -22.90 9.32 -22.69
CA SER A 83 -22.12 9.22 -21.43
C SER A 83 -22.62 8.16 -20.44
N ARG A 84 -23.41 7.17 -20.91
CA ARG A 84 -23.86 6.08 -20.03
C ARG A 84 -22.78 5.08 -19.72
N PHE A 85 -21.85 4.90 -20.66
CA PHE A 85 -20.70 4.01 -20.48
C PHE A 85 -19.43 4.78 -20.82
N SER A 86 -18.46 4.73 -19.90
CA SER A 86 -17.13 5.28 -20.13
C SER A 86 -16.10 4.25 -19.65
N LEU A 87 -15.07 4.04 -20.49
CA LEU A 87 -13.97 3.09 -20.22
C LEU A 87 -12.66 3.85 -20.25
N ALA A 88 -11.82 3.64 -19.25
CA ALA A 88 -10.47 4.16 -19.22
C ALA A 88 -9.45 3.04 -19.11
N LEU A 89 -8.36 3.22 -19.83
CA LEU A 89 -7.17 2.38 -19.77
C LEU A 89 -6.02 3.25 -19.26
N GLY A 90 -5.25 2.73 -18.33
CA GLY A 90 -4.09 3.42 -17.81
C GLY A 90 -3.08 2.46 -17.27
N GLY A 91 -1.92 2.98 -16.95
CA GLY A 91 -0.85 2.17 -16.43
C GLY A 91 0.29 2.99 -15.87
N VAL A 92 1.24 2.27 -15.33
CA VAL A 92 2.48 2.82 -14.76
C VAL A 92 3.62 1.93 -15.23
N VAL A 93 4.61 2.51 -15.89
CA VAL A 93 5.90 1.86 -16.13
C VAL A 93 6.87 2.36 -15.08
N THR A 94 7.45 1.45 -14.31
CA THR A 94 8.37 1.78 -13.23
C THR A 94 9.66 0.99 -13.38
N LEU A 95 10.80 1.68 -13.27
CA LEU A 95 12.10 1.08 -13.04
C LEU A 95 12.62 1.55 -11.69
N ARG A 96 12.90 0.61 -10.79
CA ARG A 96 13.53 0.83 -9.49
C ARG A 96 14.91 0.16 -9.47
N THR A 97 15.91 0.91 -9.04
CA THR A 97 17.25 0.37 -8.77
C THR A 97 17.55 0.54 -7.30
N SER A 98 17.96 -0.53 -6.65
CA SER A 98 18.28 -0.57 -5.21
C SER A 98 19.73 -0.99 -5.01
N TYR A 99 20.39 -0.38 -4.03
CA TYR A 99 21.72 -0.75 -3.58
C TYR A 99 21.71 -0.94 -2.05
N ASP A 100 21.90 -2.17 -1.60
CA ASP A 100 22.03 -2.53 -0.18
C ASP A 100 23.48 -2.44 0.26
N PHE A 101 23.73 -1.95 1.48
CA PHE A 101 25.03 -1.87 2.09
C PHE A 101 24.97 -1.95 3.62
N GLY A 102 26.01 -2.53 4.26
CA GLY A 102 26.01 -2.74 5.70
C GLY A 102 24.96 -3.77 6.18
N GLY A 103 24.62 -4.70 5.32
CA GLY A 103 23.55 -5.68 5.39
C GLY A 103 22.66 -5.59 4.17
N ALA A 104 22.33 -6.72 3.56
CA ALA A 104 21.44 -6.81 2.41
C ALA A 104 20.20 -7.61 2.80
N VAL A 105 19.03 -7.08 2.45
CA VAL A 105 17.75 -7.78 2.59
C VAL A 105 17.54 -8.63 1.34
N ASP A 106 17.34 -9.93 1.52
CA ASP A 106 17.07 -10.85 0.40
C ASP A 106 15.61 -10.74 -0.05
N ASN A 107 15.23 -9.53 -0.43
CA ASN A 107 13.92 -9.20 -0.97
C ASN A 107 14.03 -7.90 -1.78
N ILE A 108 13.23 -7.80 -2.84
CA ILE A 108 13.07 -6.60 -3.65
C ILE A 108 12.45 -5.45 -2.83
N ASP A 109 11.57 -5.76 -1.89
CA ASP A 109 11.06 -4.84 -0.89
C ASP A 109 11.97 -4.83 0.34
N PHE A 110 12.04 -3.68 1.01
CA PHE A 110 12.85 -3.55 2.21
C PHE A 110 12.04 -3.97 3.46
N VAL A 111 12.06 -5.28 3.73
CA VAL A 111 11.29 -5.90 4.82
C VAL A 111 12.20 -6.13 6.03
N PRO A 112 12.08 -5.39 7.15
CA PRO A 112 12.90 -5.58 8.34
C PRO A 112 12.87 -7.01 8.91
N TYR A 113 11.73 -7.70 8.82
CA TYR A 113 11.60 -9.11 9.18
C TYR A 113 12.60 -10.02 8.47
N ASN A 114 12.96 -9.70 7.23
CA ASN A 114 13.86 -10.49 6.38
C ASN A 114 15.34 -10.10 6.53
N ILE A 115 15.69 -9.15 7.41
CA ILE A 115 17.09 -8.81 7.66
C ILE A 115 17.81 -10.03 8.24
N PRO A 116 18.90 -10.52 7.57
CA PRO A 116 19.65 -11.68 8.06
C PRO A 116 20.26 -11.43 9.43
N MET A 117 20.10 -12.36 10.36
CA MET A 117 20.67 -12.24 11.71
C MET A 117 22.13 -12.67 11.79
N SER A 118 22.69 -13.23 10.71
CA SER A 118 24.11 -13.56 10.58
C SER A 118 24.81 -12.59 9.64
N ASN A 119 25.97 -12.07 10.05
CA ASN A 119 26.82 -11.25 9.21
C ASN A 119 27.61 -12.12 8.21
N SER A 120 26.93 -12.67 7.23
CA SER A 120 27.57 -13.41 6.14
C SER A 120 28.26 -12.45 5.16
N TYR A 121 29.39 -12.84 4.60
CA TYR A 121 30.05 -12.10 3.52
C TYR A 121 29.15 -12.00 2.26
N GLN A 122 28.19 -12.91 2.10
CA GLN A 122 27.24 -12.95 0.99
C GLN A 122 26.14 -11.89 1.10
N SER A 123 25.81 -11.45 2.30
CA SER A 123 24.73 -10.48 2.59
C SER A 123 25.23 -9.08 2.93
N LYS A 124 26.47 -8.70 2.51
CA LYS A 124 27.02 -7.36 2.82
C LYS A 124 26.55 -6.27 1.89
N GLN A 125 26.43 -6.59 0.61
CA GLN A 125 26.10 -5.63 -0.46
C GLN A 125 25.31 -6.33 -1.55
N ARG A 126 24.33 -5.62 -2.13
CA ARG A 126 23.52 -6.14 -3.23
C ARG A 126 23.04 -5.00 -4.12
N VAL A 127 23.13 -5.17 -5.44
CA VAL A 127 22.46 -4.33 -6.43
C VAL A 127 21.26 -5.08 -6.97
N MET A 128 20.12 -4.41 -7.08
CA MET A 128 18.91 -4.93 -7.73
C MET A 128 18.35 -3.91 -8.70
N MET A 129 17.80 -4.38 -9.80
CA MET A 129 16.99 -3.58 -10.73
C MET A 129 15.67 -4.29 -10.96
N ASP A 130 14.57 -3.59 -10.77
CA ASP A 130 13.23 -4.17 -10.80
C ASP A 130 12.24 -3.30 -11.58
N ALA A 131 11.48 -3.94 -12.44
CA ALA A 131 10.36 -3.35 -13.16
C ALA A 131 9.01 -4.01 -12.84
N SER A 132 8.98 -4.98 -11.91
CA SER A 132 7.78 -5.77 -11.59
C SER A 132 6.65 -4.96 -10.95
N THR A 133 6.97 -3.75 -10.43
CA THR A 133 5.99 -2.81 -9.89
C THR A 133 5.29 -1.97 -10.97
N SER A 134 5.64 -2.18 -12.25
CA SER A 134 4.84 -1.66 -13.36
C SER A 134 3.41 -2.22 -13.30
N ARG A 135 2.43 -1.41 -13.68
CA ARG A 135 1.00 -1.73 -13.50
C ARG A 135 0.21 -1.44 -14.76
N LEU A 136 -0.83 -2.22 -14.95
CA LEU A 136 -1.89 -1.98 -15.93
C LEU A 136 -3.23 -1.99 -15.21
N TYR A 137 -4.07 -1.00 -15.50
CA TYR A 137 -5.41 -0.95 -14.94
C TYR A 137 -6.47 -0.54 -15.98
N MET A 138 -7.66 -1.02 -15.73
CA MET A 138 -8.86 -0.69 -16.48
C MET A 138 -9.94 -0.22 -15.52
N LYS A 139 -10.63 0.86 -15.87
CA LYS A 139 -11.75 1.40 -15.10
C LYS A 139 -12.90 1.70 -16.00
N ALA A 140 -14.06 1.10 -15.75
CA ALA A 140 -15.30 1.45 -16.40
C ALA A 140 -16.23 2.20 -15.44
N VAL A 141 -16.86 3.24 -15.91
CA VAL A 141 -17.93 3.97 -15.20
C VAL A 141 -19.21 3.85 -16.01
N ILE A 142 -20.26 3.33 -15.39
CA ILE A 142 -21.55 3.02 -16.01
C ILE A 142 -22.63 3.78 -15.26
N ASN A 143 -23.32 4.69 -15.94
CA ASN A 143 -24.45 5.44 -15.38
C ASN A 143 -25.76 4.66 -15.61
N SER A 144 -26.10 3.79 -14.65
CA SER A 144 -27.29 2.93 -14.69
C SER A 144 -28.51 3.64 -14.11
N GLN A 145 -29.67 3.43 -14.72
CA GLN A 145 -30.95 3.98 -14.21
C GLN A 145 -31.37 3.38 -12.87
N TYR A 146 -30.98 2.10 -12.59
CA TYR A 146 -31.38 1.38 -11.37
C TYR A 146 -30.35 1.47 -10.26
N LEU A 147 -29.08 1.30 -10.61
CA LEU A 147 -27.98 1.24 -9.63
C LEU A 147 -27.29 2.59 -9.42
N GLY A 148 -27.61 3.60 -10.24
CA GLY A 148 -26.88 4.85 -10.27
C GLY A 148 -25.53 4.67 -10.94
N ARG A 149 -24.49 5.37 -10.46
CA ARG A 149 -23.13 5.22 -10.96
C ARG A 149 -22.53 3.90 -10.46
N VAL A 150 -22.15 3.03 -11.39
CA VAL A 150 -21.44 1.78 -11.15
C VAL A 150 -20.00 1.93 -11.63
N VAL A 151 -19.04 1.63 -10.80
CA VAL A 151 -17.61 1.58 -11.13
C VAL A 151 -17.19 0.12 -11.20
N VAL A 152 -16.55 -0.28 -12.29
CA VAL A 152 -15.83 -1.57 -12.41
C VAL A 152 -14.35 -1.25 -12.57
N TYR A 153 -13.53 -1.85 -11.73
CA TYR A 153 -12.09 -1.58 -11.70
C TYR A 153 -11.29 -2.87 -11.68
N THR A 154 -10.24 -2.93 -12.47
CA THR A 154 -9.27 -4.03 -12.47
C THR A 154 -7.86 -3.46 -12.56
N ASP A 155 -6.96 -3.98 -11.76
CA ASP A 155 -5.57 -3.52 -11.63
C ASP A 155 -4.65 -4.72 -11.41
N MET A 156 -3.52 -4.76 -12.14
CA MET A 156 -2.52 -5.81 -12.03
C MET A 156 -1.11 -5.24 -12.05
N ASP A 157 -0.20 -5.90 -11.35
CA ASP A 157 1.25 -5.73 -11.44
C ASP A 157 1.92 -7.05 -11.89
N PHE A 158 3.25 -7.09 -11.93
CA PHE A 158 4.02 -8.26 -12.38
C PHE A 158 4.79 -8.93 -11.22
N ARG A 159 4.17 -9.00 -10.05
CA ARG A 159 4.73 -9.57 -8.81
C ARG A 159 4.02 -10.86 -8.36
N GLY A 160 3.50 -11.64 -9.30
CA GLY A 160 2.69 -12.84 -9.03
C GLY A 160 3.47 -14.10 -8.68
N GLY A 161 4.78 -14.11 -8.89
CA GLY A 161 5.65 -15.25 -8.61
C GLY A 161 6.86 -14.89 -7.77
N GLU A 162 7.93 -15.69 -7.91
CA GLU A 162 9.22 -15.39 -7.29
C GLU A 162 9.81 -14.07 -7.83
N GLU A 163 10.78 -13.51 -7.13
CA GLU A 163 11.48 -12.31 -7.59
C GLU A 163 11.99 -12.47 -9.01
N PHE A 164 11.85 -11.42 -9.82
CA PHE A 164 12.23 -11.37 -11.24
C PHE A 164 11.52 -12.35 -12.19
N SER A 165 10.47 -13.04 -11.74
CA SER A 165 9.64 -13.90 -12.62
C SER A 165 8.72 -13.10 -13.53
N TYR A 166 8.37 -11.87 -13.15
CA TYR A 166 7.44 -10.97 -13.86
C TYR A 166 6.09 -11.59 -14.20
N ILE A 167 5.59 -12.49 -13.34
CA ILE A 167 4.27 -13.11 -13.48
C ILE A 167 3.20 -12.07 -13.11
N PRO A 168 2.14 -11.88 -13.94
CA PRO A 168 1.04 -11.00 -13.61
C PRO A 168 0.36 -11.37 -12.29
N ARG A 169 0.08 -10.36 -11.45
CA ARG A 169 -0.64 -10.50 -10.19
C ARG A 169 -1.85 -9.58 -10.16
N LEU A 170 -3.03 -10.16 -9.92
CA LEU A 170 -4.23 -9.38 -9.70
C LEU A 170 -4.14 -8.64 -8.36
N ARG A 171 -4.13 -7.32 -8.38
CA ARG A 171 -4.17 -6.45 -7.20
C ARG A 171 -5.60 -6.19 -6.79
N SER A 172 -6.37 -5.55 -7.66
CA SER A 172 -7.77 -5.25 -7.41
C SER A 172 -8.64 -5.69 -8.60
N ALA A 173 -9.81 -6.20 -8.31
CA ALA A 173 -10.88 -6.46 -9.26
C ALA A 173 -12.21 -6.34 -8.53
N TYR A 174 -12.91 -5.23 -8.70
CA TYR A 174 -14.14 -4.98 -7.96
C TYR A 174 -15.19 -4.22 -8.78
N MET A 175 -16.43 -4.34 -8.34
CA MET A 175 -17.51 -3.43 -8.71
C MET A 175 -17.96 -2.62 -7.50
N GLN A 176 -18.31 -1.34 -7.72
CA GLN A 176 -18.77 -0.43 -6.68
C GLN A 176 -20.01 0.34 -7.14
N PHE A 177 -21.04 0.42 -6.30
CA PHE A 177 -22.26 1.20 -6.53
C PHE A 177 -22.96 1.52 -5.20
N LYS A 178 -23.48 2.73 -5.07
CA LYS A 178 -24.23 3.19 -3.86
C LYS A 178 -23.53 2.87 -2.53
N GLY A 179 -22.20 2.98 -2.48
CA GLY A 179 -21.39 2.67 -1.30
C GLY A 179 -21.02 1.20 -1.13
N LEU A 180 -21.63 0.26 -1.86
CA LEU A 180 -21.30 -1.14 -1.81
C LEU A 180 -20.14 -1.46 -2.77
N THR A 181 -19.10 -2.13 -2.28
CA THR A 181 -17.97 -2.66 -3.04
C THR A 181 -17.98 -4.18 -2.94
N ILE A 182 -17.89 -4.89 -4.07
CA ILE A 182 -17.86 -6.34 -4.13
C ILE A 182 -16.70 -6.77 -5.02
N GLY A 183 -15.81 -7.62 -4.54
CA GLY A 183 -14.69 -8.15 -5.28
C GLY A 183 -13.41 -8.18 -4.46
N ARG A 184 -12.25 -8.07 -5.14
CA ARG A 184 -10.93 -8.02 -4.53
C ARG A 184 -10.43 -6.58 -4.48
N ASP A 185 -10.02 -6.11 -3.32
CA ASP A 185 -9.51 -4.76 -3.14
C ASP A 185 -8.56 -4.69 -1.93
N ILE A 186 -8.02 -3.51 -1.66
CA ILE A 186 -7.26 -3.24 -0.44
C ILE A 186 -8.17 -3.41 0.76
N THR A 187 -7.67 -4.12 1.78
CA THR A 187 -8.41 -4.40 3.01
C THR A 187 -9.03 -3.14 3.61
N THR A 188 -10.21 -3.29 4.14
CA THR A 188 -10.94 -2.23 4.86
C THR A 188 -10.21 -1.79 6.12
N PHE A 189 -9.32 -2.62 6.68
CA PHE A 189 -8.49 -2.26 7.82
C PHE A 189 -7.40 -1.23 7.46
N CYS A 190 -6.97 -1.17 6.20
CA CYS A 190 -5.97 -0.21 5.72
C CYS A 190 -6.57 1.19 5.55
N ASP A 191 -5.85 2.20 6.01
CA ASP A 191 -6.10 3.61 5.70
C ASP A 191 -5.08 4.10 4.65
N LEU A 192 -5.52 4.20 3.39
CA LEU A 192 -4.67 4.59 2.26
C LEU A 192 -4.05 5.98 2.38
N GLY A 193 -4.65 6.85 3.16
CA GLY A 193 -4.15 8.20 3.40
C GLY A 193 -3.12 8.29 4.53
N ALA A 194 -2.89 7.23 5.30
CA ALA A 194 -2.06 7.28 6.50
C ALA A 194 -0.56 7.07 6.28
N ALA A 195 -0.10 6.95 5.04
CA ALA A 195 1.31 6.83 4.69
C ALA A 195 1.67 7.75 3.51
N PRO A 196 2.85 8.41 3.52
CA PRO A 196 3.35 9.14 2.36
C PRO A 196 3.83 8.15 1.29
N GLN A 197 4.07 8.67 0.09
CA GLN A 197 4.68 7.88 -0.99
C GLN A 197 6.13 7.51 -0.63
N THR A 198 6.51 6.26 -0.93
CA THR A 198 7.87 5.73 -0.82
C THR A 198 8.34 5.15 -2.15
N VAL A 199 9.65 5.11 -2.38
CA VAL A 199 10.24 4.38 -3.51
C VAL A 199 10.21 2.88 -3.23
N ASP A 200 10.44 2.50 -1.98
CA ASP A 200 10.19 1.13 -1.53
C ASP A 200 8.70 0.79 -1.70
N PHE A 201 8.43 -0.28 -2.46
CA PHE A 201 7.06 -0.63 -2.79
C PHE A 201 6.28 -1.15 -1.59
N GLN A 202 6.92 -1.77 -0.62
CA GLN A 202 6.26 -2.14 0.61
C GLN A 202 5.89 -0.91 1.45
N GLY A 203 6.80 0.06 1.55
CA GLY A 203 6.66 1.23 2.42
C GLY A 203 6.89 0.90 3.90
N PRO A 204 6.40 1.75 4.82
CA PRO A 204 6.62 1.59 6.26
C PRO A 204 6.14 0.22 6.76
N ASN A 205 6.98 -0.49 7.51
CA ASN A 205 6.76 -1.87 7.90
C ASN A 205 5.54 -2.10 8.82
N ALA A 206 5.09 -1.07 9.56
CA ALA A 206 3.88 -1.13 10.39
C ALA A 206 2.59 -0.80 9.61
N TYR A 207 2.68 -0.51 8.32
CA TYR A 207 1.52 -0.18 7.52
C TYR A 207 0.62 -1.41 7.33
N ASN A 208 -0.69 -1.21 7.12
CA ASN A 208 -1.69 -2.28 7.11
C ASN A 208 -2.17 -2.63 5.69
N PHE A 209 -1.30 -2.51 4.70
CA PHE A 209 -1.64 -2.66 3.29
C PHE A 209 -1.68 -4.14 2.87
N ALA A 210 -2.88 -4.65 2.59
CA ALA A 210 -3.11 -6.01 2.09
C ALA A 210 -4.26 -6.01 1.08
N PHE A 211 -4.33 -7.05 0.22
CA PHE A 211 -5.42 -7.24 -0.74
C PHE A 211 -6.26 -8.45 -0.35
N ASN A 212 -7.57 -8.25 -0.20
CA ASN A 212 -8.52 -9.30 0.16
C ASN A 212 -9.74 -9.29 -0.76
N GLU A 213 -10.35 -10.44 -0.96
CA GLU A 213 -11.69 -10.58 -1.48
C GLU A 213 -12.69 -10.14 -0.40
N MET A 214 -13.65 -9.27 -0.79
CA MET A 214 -14.53 -8.63 0.18
C MET A 214 -15.91 -8.26 -0.35
N ILE A 215 -16.83 -8.11 0.59
CA ILE A 215 -18.05 -7.31 0.46
C ILE A 215 -17.94 -6.20 1.48
N ARG A 216 -17.89 -4.94 1.02
CA ARG A 216 -17.72 -3.74 1.85
C ARG A 216 -18.80 -2.72 1.57
N TYR A 217 -19.32 -2.10 2.60
CA TYR A 217 -20.20 -0.95 2.51
C TYR A 217 -19.56 0.26 3.17
N ASP A 218 -19.42 1.34 2.40
CA ASP A 218 -18.86 2.63 2.83
C ASP A 218 -19.93 3.71 2.77
N TYR A 219 -20.01 4.54 3.79
CA TYR A 219 -20.88 5.70 3.82
C TYR A 219 -20.13 6.95 4.29
N GLN A 220 -20.30 8.05 3.55
CA GLN A 220 -19.68 9.33 3.88
C GLN A 220 -20.75 10.42 3.94
N THR A 221 -20.84 11.14 5.07
CA THR A 221 -21.74 12.27 5.22
C THR A 221 -21.14 13.54 4.61
N ARG A 222 -22.01 14.51 4.30
CA ARG A 222 -21.56 15.85 3.88
C ARG A 222 -20.80 16.58 4.99
N GLY A 223 -21.00 16.23 6.26
CA GLY A 223 -20.33 16.80 7.44
C GLY A 223 -18.88 16.31 7.66
N GLY A 224 -18.36 15.39 6.82
CA GLY A 224 -17.01 14.85 6.97
C GLY A 224 -16.97 13.53 7.75
N PHE A 225 -18.04 13.14 8.42
CA PHE A 225 -18.12 11.87 9.12
C PHE A 225 -18.37 10.72 8.13
N GLY A 226 -17.64 9.61 8.27
CA GLY A 226 -17.80 8.41 7.45
C GLY A 226 -17.66 7.15 8.28
N PHE A 227 -18.18 6.05 7.76
CA PHE A 227 -17.97 4.72 8.31
C PHE A 227 -17.97 3.68 7.20
N GLY A 228 -17.38 2.53 7.49
CA GLY A 228 -17.44 1.37 6.62
C GLY A 228 -17.48 0.08 7.42
N VAL A 229 -18.10 -0.94 6.83
CA VAL A 229 -18.15 -2.32 7.35
C VAL A 229 -17.85 -3.28 6.22
N ALA A 230 -17.11 -4.35 6.52
CA ALA A 230 -16.74 -5.35 5.53
C ALA A 230 -16.72 -6.77 6.11
N ALA A 231 -16.99 -7.73 5.23
CA ALA A 231 -16.65 -9.13 5.39
C ALA A 231 -15.55 -9.46 4.37
N GLU A 232 -14.40 -9.91 4.85
CA GLU A 232 -13.21 -10.18 4.02
C GLU A 232 -12.79 -11.65 4.11
N ARG A 233 -12.14 -12.16 3.05
CA ARG A 233 -11.61 -13.52 3.02
C ARG A 233 -10.57 -13.70 4.13
N PRO A 234 -10.76 -14.68 5.04
CA PRO A 234 -9.80 -14.93 6.10
C PRO A 234 -8.52 -15.57 5.55
N SER A 235 -7.38 -15.14 6.08
CA SER A 235 -6.07 -15.73 5.82
C SER A 235 -5.36 -15.94 7.15
N VAL A 236 -5.15 -17.20 7.54
CA VAL A 236 -4.54 -17.56 8.82
C VAL A 236 -3.17 -18.19 8.58
N SER A 237 -2.15 -17.65 9.24
CA SER A 237 -0.79 -18.18 9.26
C SER A 237 -0.44 -18.59 10.68
N ALA A 238 -0.16 -19.89 10.90
CA ALA A 238 0.08 -20.43 12.23
C ALA A 238 1.32 -21.32 12.26
N THR A 239 1.93 -21.44 13.44
CA THR A 239 2.93 -22.46 13.72
C THR A 239 2.20 -23.75 14.03
N TYR A 240 2.02 -24.59 13.01
CA TYR A 240 1.22 -25.82 13.17
C TYR A 240 2.00 -26.95 13.88
N GLY A 241 3.28 -27.12 13.54
CA GLY A 241 4.07 -28.26 14.00
C GLY A 241 3.38 -29.60 13.66
N GLU A 242 3.60 -30.61 14.49
CA GLU A 242 2.91 -31.92 14.38
C GLU A 242 1.55 -31.95 15.10
N ASN A 243 1.30 -30.97 15.98
CA ASN A 243 0.16 -30.99 16.91
C ASN A 243 -1.09 -30.35 16.32
N PHE A 244 -0.95 -29.54 15.30
CA PHE A 244 -2.06 -28.85 14.64
C PHE A 244 -1.96 -29.01 13.13
N SER A 245 -3.10 -28.90 12.48
CA SER A 245 -3.20 -28.89 11.01
C SER A 245 -4.05 -27.72 10.54
N SER A 246 -3.67 -27.18 9.37
CA SER A 246 -4.46 -26.16 8.68
C SER A 246 -5.77 -26.79 8.21
N VAL A 247 -6.87 -26.06 8.37
CA VAL A 247 -8.18 -26.40 7.82
C VAL A 247 -8.76 -25.20 7.09
N MET A 248 -9.75 -25.45 6.25
CA MET A 248 -10.46 -24.36 5.56
C MET A 248 -11.17 -23.47 6.59
N GLN A 249 -10.96 -22.16 6.44
CA GLN A 249 -11.63 -21.17 7.29
C GLN A 249 -13.12 -21.11 6.96
N ARG A 250 -13.97 -20.90 7.97
CA ARG A 250 -15.44 -21.04 7.86
C ARG A 250 -16.19 -19.72 8.01
N VAL A 251 -15.56 -18.68 8.56
CA VAL A 251 -16.16 -17.37 8.82
C VAL A 251 -15.26 -16.31 8.21
N PRO A 252 -15.80 -15.32 7.47
CA PRO A 252 -15.00 -14.20 6.99
C PRO A 252 -14.51 -13.33 8.15
N ASP A 253 -13.40 -12.64 7.97
CA ASP A 253 -12.92 -11.60 8.88
C ASP A 253 -13.88 -10.42 8.84
N GLY A 254 -14.38 -9.98 10.00
CA GLY A 254 -15.25 -8.82 10.16
C GLY A 254 -14.45 -7.57 10.42
N ILE A 255 -14.61 -6.53 9.58
CA ILE A 255 -13.88 -5.26 9.72
C ILE A 255 -14.87 -4.11 9.75
N ALA A 256 -14.59 -3.11 10.59
CA ALA A 256 -15.34 -1.86 10.61
C ALA A 256 -14.41 -0.68 10.87
N TYR A 257 -14.79 0.49 10.36
CA TYR A 257 -14.13 1.74 10.68
C TYR A 257 -15.11 2.89 10.83
N VAL A 258 -14.66 3.91 11.56
CA VAL A 258 -15.23 5.25 11.60
C VAL A 258 -14.14 6.26 11.25
N GLN A 259 -14.50 7.30 10.49
CA GLN A 259 -13.57 8.32 10.02
C GLN A 259 -14.20 9.70 10.11
N TYR A 260 -13.38 10.68 10.44
CA TYR A 260 -13.76 12.09 10.39
C TYR A 260 -12.77 12.88 9.53
N LYS A 261 -13.28 13.49 8.45
CA LYS A 261 -12.54 14.36 7.54
C LYS A 261 -12.75 15.81 7.92
N PHE A 262 -11.67 16.55 8.05
CA PHE A 262 -11.66 17.96 8.49
C PHE A 262 -10.59 18.77 7.72
N GLY A 263 -10.42 20.02 8.11
CA GLY A 263 -9.45 20.93 7.51
C GLY A 263 -9.92 21.50 6.18
N ARG A 264 -8.99 22.13 5.47
CA ARG A 264 -9.23 22.73 4.17
C ARG A 264 -9.57 21.65 3.16
N ASP A 265 -10.65 21.86 2.42
CA ASP A 265 -11.15 20.90 1.42
C ASP A 265 -11.26 19.44 1.91
N ARG A 266 -11.28 19.24 3.26
CA ARG A 266 -11.32 17.93 3.93
C ARG A 266 -10.15 17.02 3.54
N GLN A 267 -8.99 17.57 3.36
CA GLN A 267 -7.77 16.83 3.08
C GLN A 267 -7.27 16.06 4.31
N SER A 268 -7.49 16.63 5.51
CA SER A 268 -7.13 15.95 6.77
C SER A 268 -8.19 14.95 7.21
N HIS A 269 -7.76 13.86 7.84
CA HIS A 269 -8.68 12.91 8.46
C HIS A 269 -8.04 12.18 9.65
N LEU A 270 -8.91 11.67 10.51
CA LEU A 270 -8.60 10.67 11.53
C LEU A 270 -9.54 9.49 11.34
N ARG A 271 -9.02 8.27 11.49
CA ARG A 271 -9.74 7.02 11.31
C ARG A 271 -9.43 6.05 12.43
N LEU A 272 -10.48 5.46 13.00
CA LEU A 272 -10.42 4.34 13.93
C LEU A 272 -10.99 3.11 13.23
N SER A 273 -10.21 2.04 13.15
CA SER A 273 -10.61 0.78 12.51
C SER A 273 -10.51 -0.37 13.51
N GLY A 274 -11.32 -1.40 13.32
CA GLY A 274 -11.29 -2.63 14.09
C GLY A 274 -11.46 -3.85 13.19
N VAL A 275 -10.81 -4.97 13.56
CA VAL A 275 -10.93 -6.29 12.92
C VAL A 275 -11.20 -7.35 13.97
N VAL A 276 -12.09 -8.30 13.65
CA VAL A 276 -12.35 -9.51 14.43
C VAL A 276 -12.30 -10.71 13.50
N ARG A 277 -11.63 -11.78 13.95
CA ARG A 277 -11.34 -12.98 13.16
C ARG A 277 -11.75 -14.25 13.90
N ASP A 278 -12.32 -15.21 13.18
CA ASP A 278 -12.54 -16.59 13.66
C ASP A 278 -11.50 -17.51 13.01
N MET A 279 -10.42 -17.81 13.72
CA MET A 279 -9.30 -18.59 13.19
C MET A 279 -9.48 -20.06 13.54
N TYR A 280 -9.73 -20.90 12.54
CA TYR A 280 -10.12 -22.30 12.68
C TYR A 280 -8.95 -23.22 12.33
N LEU A 281 -8.65 -24.20 13.20
CA LEU A 281 -7.55 -25.16 13.05
C LEU A 281 -7.94 -26.52 13.63
N HIS A 282 -7.27 -27.59 13.19
CA HIS A 282 -7.44 -28.92 13.73
C HIS A 282 -6.37 -29.23 14.78
N ASN A 283 -6.80 -29.69 15.96
CA ASN A 283 -5.90 -30.20 16.99
C ASN A 283 -5.73 -31.71 16.81
N ASN A 284 -4.56 -32.12 16.32
CA ASN A 284 -4.26 -33.51 16.00
C ASN A 284 -4.20 -34.42 17.27
N LEU A 285 -3.83 -33.86 18.43
CA LEU A 285 -3.74 -34.60 19.70
C LEU A 285 -5.10 -34.90 20.28
N GLU A 286 -6.05 -34.00 20.11
CA GLU A 286 -7.42 -34.14 20.60
C GLU A 286 -8.40 -34.71 19.56
N GLY A 287 -7.95 -34.80 18.28
CA GLY A 287 -8.77 -35.28 17.18
C GLY A 287 -9.96 -34.40 16.87
N LYS A 288 -9.93 -33.12 17.18
CA LYS A 288 -11.02 -32.18 16.99
C LYS A 288 -10.58 -30.82 16.47
N ASN A 289 -11.48 -30.14 15.80
CA ASN A 289 -11.27 -28.76 15.37
C ASN A 289 -11.47 -27.79 16.54
N THR A 290 -10.66 -26.75 16.59
CA THR A 290 -10.73 -25.68 17.59
C THR A 290 -10.69 -24.30 16.93
N THR A 291 -11.15 -23.31 17.65
CA THR A 291 -11.21 -21.92 17.20
C THR A 291 -10.39 -21.02 18.11
N LYS A 292 -9.68 -20.07 17.52
CA LYS A 292 -9.05 -18.94 18.21
C LYS A 292 -9.59 -17.65 17.66
N VAL A 293 -9.89 -16.70 18.54
CA VAL A 293 -10.34 -15.35 18.13
C VAL A 293 -9.12 -14.47 17.95
N GLY A 294 -8.98 -13.90 16.76
CA GLY A 294 -8.07 -12.80 16.49
C GLY A 294 -8.81 -11.47 16.54
N TRP A 295 -8.14 -10.42 16.95
CA TRP A 295 -8.69 -9.07 16.97
C TRP A 295 -7.62 -8.01 16.85
N GLY A 296 -8.00 -6.85 16.32
CA GLY A 296 -7.09 -5.71 16.24
C GLY A 296 -7.83 -4.39 16.19
N VAL A 297 -7.16 -3.35 16.63
CA VAL A 297 -7.60 -1.95 16.55
C VAL A 297 -6.50 -1.11 15.93
N GLN A 298 -6.90 -0.10 15.17
CA GLN A 298 -6.00 0.81 14.49
C GLN A 298 -6.51 2.24 14.64
N LEU A 299 -5.62 3.16 14.99
CA LEU A 299 -5.82 4.59 14.87
C LEU A 299 -4.87 5.11 13.79
N SER A 300 -5.41 5.79 12.79
CA SER A 300 -4.62 6.28 11.65
C SER A 300 -5.10 7.67 11.22
N GLY A 301 -4.31 8.34 10.41
CA GLY A 301 -4.72 9.61 9.85
C GLY A 301 -3.63 10.34 9.07
N HIS A 302 -4.10 11.36 8.36
CA HIS A 302 -3.32 12.33 7.64
C HIS A 302 -3.77 13.72 8.07
N ILE A 303 -2.81 14.61 8.33
CA ILE A 303 -3.07 16.00 8.74
C ILE A 303 -2.29 16.94 7.82
N GLU A 304 -2.99 17.69 6.99
CA GLU A 304 -2.44 18.85 6.30
C GLU A 304 -2.29 19.99 7.32
N VAL A 305 -1.08 20.17 7.86
CA VAL A 305 -0.76 21.23 8.82
C VAL A 305 -0.77 22.58 8.13
N THR A 306 -0.16 22.62 6.94
CA THR A 306 -0.16 23.76 6.04
C THR A 306 -0.17 23.23 4.61
N ARG A 307 -0.37 24.09 3.59
CA ARG A 307 -0.22 23.70 2.18
C ARG A 307 1.18 23.13 1.81
N TRP A 308 2.14 23.26 2.72
CA TRP A 308 3.53 22.83 2.53
C TRP A 308 3.91 21.61 3.36
N VAL A 309 3.15 21.28 4.42
CA VAL A 309 3.52 20.26 5.40
C VAL A 309 2.35 19.35 5.68
N ASP A 310 2.57 18.07 5.43
CA ASP A 310 1.67 16.96 5.72
C ASP A 310 2.26 16.04 6.78
N LEU A 311 1.43 15.58 7.70
CA LEU A 311 1.78 14.59 8.71
C LEU A 311 0.95 13.33 8.50
N TYR A 312 1.61 12.18 8.62
CA TYR A 312 1.01 10.85 8.49
C TYR A 312 1.24 10.07 9.77
N MET A 313 0.22 9.33 10.20
CA MET A 313 0.31 8.50 11.41
C MET A 313 -0.54 7.23 11.27
N ASN A 314 -0.04 6.16 11.86
CA ASN A 314 -0.75 4.90 11.99
C ASN A 314 -0.26 4.18 13.24
N GLY A 315 -1.17 3.65 14.05
CA GLY A 315 -0.86 2.81 15.21
C GLY A 315 -1.85 1.65 15.29
N THR A 316 -1.34 0.43 15.34
CA THR A 316 -2.10 -0.82 15.36
C THR A 316 -1.70 -1.66 16.55
N TYR A 317 -2.68 -2.26 17.22
CA TYR A 317 -2.47 -3.26 18.27
C TYR A 317 -3.50 -4.36 18.14
N GLY A 318 -3.12 -5.61 18.40
CA GLY A 318 -4.03 -6.73 18.39
C GLY A 318 -3.36 -8.07 18.66
N GLU A 319 -4.13 -9.13 18.51
CA GLU A 319 -3.67 -10.53 18.61
C GLU A 319 -4.16 -11.33 17.39
N GLY A 320 -3.27 -12.14 16.79
CA GLY A 320 -3.63 -12.97 15.64
C GLY A 320 -3.98 -12.14 14.39
N ILE A 321 -3.24 -11.09 14.10
CA ILE A 321 -3.47 -10.17 12.96
C ILE A 321 -2.23 -10.00 12.08
N THR A 322 -1.40 -11.02 11.93
CA THR A 322 -0.16 -10.95 11.13
C THR A 322 -0.40 -10.49 9.70
N SER A 323 -1.47 -10.97 9.07
CA SER A 323 -1.85 -10.60 7.70
C SER A 323 -2.24 -9.11 7.54
N TYR A 324 -2.47 -8.41 8.65
CA TYR A 324 -2.83 -7.00 8.70
C TYR A 324 -1.70 -6.07 9.14
N ILE A 325 -0.47 -6.59 9.34
CA ILE A 325 0.74 -5.79 9.61
C ILE A 325 1.79 -6.21 8.58
N GLN A 326 2.24 -5.29 7.75
CA GLN A 326 3.09 -5.62 6.59
C GLN A 326 4.34 -6.42 6.93
N ASP A 327 5.09 -6.02 7.97
CA ASP A 327 6.32 -6.71 8.38
C ASP A 327 6.09 -8.16 8.84
N LEU A 328 4.89 -8.46 9.35
CA LEU A 328 4.50 -9.78 9.83
C LEU A 328 3.70 -10.60 8.80
N SER A 329 3.36 -10.01 7.66
CA SER A 329 2.53 -10.66 6.67
C SER A 329 3.21 -11.94 6.13
N GLY A 330 2.49 -13.06 6.22
CA GLY A 330 3.02 -14.37 5.86
C GLY A 330 3.82 -15.07 6.97
N SER A 331 4.12 -14.39 8.09
CA SER A 331 4.76 -15.03 9.25
C SER A 331 3.78 -15.92 10.01
N PRO A 332 4.23 -17.02 10.63
CA PRO A 332 3.33 -18.02 11.24
C PRO A 332 2.92 -17.67 12.69
N TYR A 333 2.64 -16.38 12.98
CA TYR A 333 2.42 -15.92 14.35
C TYR A 333 0.98 -15.53 14.68
N ASP A 334 0.00 -15.77 13.78
CA ASP A 334 -1.41 -15.62 14.15
C ASP A 334 -1.78 -16.53 15.31
N ILE A 335 -1.33 -17.80 15.24
CA ILE A 335 -1.52 -18.81 16.28
C ILE A 335 -0.23 -19.59 16.48
N VAL A 336 0.21 -19.74 17.72
CA VAL A 336 1.34 -20.58 18.11
C VAL A 336 0.92 -21.63 19.14
N TYR A 337 1.54 -22.80 19.12
CA TYR A 337 1.26 -23.83 20.12
C TYR A 337 2.12 -23.63 21.37
N ASN A 338 1.63 -24.14 22.52
CA ASN A 338 2.35 -24.10 23.76
C ASN A 338 3.47 -25.18 23.78
N PRO A 339 4.74 -24.84 23.95
CA PRO A 339 5.83 -25.85 24.03
C PRO A 339 5.70 -26.77 25.23
N GLU A 340 5.13 -26.32 26.35
CA GLU A 340 4.93 -27.14 27.57
C GLU A 340 3.66 -27.98 27.49
N ASN A 341 2.59 -27.42 26.94
CA ASN A 341 1.34 -28.14 26.71
C ASN A 341 0.95 -28.09 25.22
N ARG A 342 1.40 -29.08 24.47
CA ARG A 342 1.29 -29.16 23.01
C ARG A 342 -0.14 -29.23 22.48
N ALA A 343 -1.12 -29.52 23.34
CA ALA A 343 -2.55 -29.49 22.99
C ALA A 343 -3.15 -28.08 23.01
N GLN A 344 -2.41 -27.09 23.52
CA GLN A 344 -2.87 -25.71 23.59
C GLN A 344 -2.24 -24.84 22.50
N ALA A 345 -3.07 -24.03 21.87
CA ALA A 345 -2.65 -22.99 20.94
C ALA A 345 -3.12 -21.63 21.44
N GLN A 346 -2.36 -20.59 21.18
CA GLN A 346 -2.66 -19.20 21.56
C GLN A 346 -2.38 -18.23 20.43
N THR A 347 -3.08 -17.10 20.45
CA THR A 347 -2.74 -15.90 19.68
C THR A 347 -1.64 -15.14 20.40
N LEU A 348 -0.76 -14.47 19.65
CA LEU A 348 0.27 -13.60 20.21
C LEU A 348 -0.13 -12.12 20.08
N PRO A 349 0.16 -11.29 21.09
CA PRO A 349 0.01 -9.85 20.96
C PRO A 349 1.04 -9.31 19.98
N MET A 350 0.58 -8.39 19.12
CA MET A 350 1.43 -7.72 18.14
C MET A 350 1.00 -6.28 17.97
N TRP A 351 1.94 -5.44 17.61
CA TRP A 351 1.71 -4.02 17.45
C TRP A 351 2.61 -3.44 16.35
N GLY A 352 2.18 -2.35 15.79
CA GLY A 352 2.97 -1.57 14.86
C GLY A 352 2.56 -0.11 14.91
N TRP A 353 3.50 0.80 14.70
CA TRP A 353 3.21 2.20 14.56
C TRP A 353 4.17 2.87 13.59
N GLN A 354 3.69 3.93 12.95
CA GLN A 354 4.49 4.79 12.09
C GLN A 354 4.11 6.26 12.28
N ALA A 355 5.09 7.11 12.04
CA ALA A 355 4.90 8.54 11.91
C ALA A 355 5.82 9.07 10.80
N ALA A 356 5.29 9.96 9.96
CA ALA A 356 6.04 10.55 8.88
C ALA A 356 5.60 11.99 8.64
N ALA A 357 6.51 12.77 8.08
CA ALA A 357 6.24 14.12 7.62
C ALA A 357 6.64 14.25 6.15
N GLN A 358 5.85 14.97 5.38
CA GLN A 358 6.15 15.36 4.01
C GLN A 358 6.19 16.89 3.92
N VAL A 359 7.17 17.40 3.18
CA VAL A 359 7.30 18.83 2.86
C VAL A 359 7.20 19.00 1.36
N ASN A 360 6.17 19.72 0.92
CA ASN A 360 5.92 20.07 -0.48
C ASN A 360 6.73 21.34 -0.82
N ILE A 361 7.98 21.18 -1.28
CA ILE A 361 8.91 22.30 -1.58
C ILE A 361 8.36 23.11 -2.76
N LEU A 362 7.94 22.42 -3.80
CA LEU A 362 7.20 22.97 -4.95
C LEU A 362 5.97 22.08 -5.13
N PRO A 363 4.77 22.57 -4.82
CA PRO A 363 3.53 21.76 -4.94
C PRO A 363 3.44 21.05 -6.28
N ASP A 364 3.09 19.77 -6.26
CA ASP A 364 2.96 18.89 -7.43
C ASP A 364 4.24 18.63 -8.24
N VAL A 365 5.37 19.27 -7.89
CA VAL A 365 6.64 19.19 -8.63
C VAL A 365 7.74 18.54 -7.80
N LEU A 366 7.99 19.04 -6.59
CA LEU A 366 9.09 18.56 -5.73
C LEU A 366 8.63 18.47 -4.28
N TRP A 367 8.74 17.28 -3.72
CA TRP A 367 8.51 17.07 -2.29
C TRP A 367 9.53 16.12 -1.69
N VAL A 368 9.71 16.23 -0.40
CA VAL A 368 10.52 15.35 0.42
C VAL A 368 9.70 14.77 1.55
N ALA A 369 9.96 13.54 1.92
CA ALA A 369 9.33 12.94 3.08
C ALA A 369 10.35 12.15 3.90
N ALA A 370 10.11 12.08 5.20
CA ALA A 370 10.87 11.24 6.11
C ALA A 370 9.95 10.66 7.19
N GLY A 371 10.26 9.47 7.65
CA GLY A 371 9.47 8.80 8.66
C GLY A 371 10.18 7.67 9.37
N TYR A 372 9.54 7.24 10.44
CA TYR A 372 9.93 6.11 11.27
C TYR A 372 8.74 5.19 11.44
N SER A 373 9.02 3.89 11.39
CA SER A 373 8.03 2.85 11.61
C SER A 373 8.65 1.70 12.40
N GLU A 374 7.84 1.06 13.23
CA GLU A 374 8.27 -0.02 14.09
C GLU A 374 7.16 -1.03 14.29
N VAL A 375 7.53 -2.32 14.26
CA VAL A 375 6.65 -3.46 14.51
C VAL A 375 7.24 -4.30 15.63
N GLY A 376 6.38 -4.78 16.53
CA GLY A 376 6.76 -5.68 17.60
C GLY A 376 5.82 -6.86 17.73
N LEU A 377 6.40 -8.01 18.03
CA LEU A 377 5.72 -9.23 18.42
C LEU A 377 5.93 -9.43 19.93
N GLY A 378 4.83 -9.53 20.66
CA GLY A 378 4.85 -9.79 22.10
C GLY A 378 5.00 -11.28 22.38
N GLU A 379 5.55 -11.58 23.53
CA GLU A 379 5.70 -12.93 24.03
C GLU A 379 4.57 -13.29 25.02
N LYS A 380 4.10 -14.53 24.98
CA LYS A 380 3.25 -15.14 26.00
C LYS A 380 3.90 -16.42 26.51
N ASN A 381 4.29 -16.44 27.79
CA ASN A 381 4.74 -17.65 28.50
C ASN A 381 5.80 -18.50 27.78
N GLY A 382 6.79 -17.88 27.13
CA GLY A 382 7.88 -18.60 26.48
C GLY A 382 7.48 -19.39 25.21
N TYR A 383 6.43 -18.98 24.52
CA TYR A 383 5.96 -19.65 23.29
C TYR A 383 6.88 -19.47 22.09
N LEU A 384 7.76 -18.50 22.15
CA LEU A 384 8.67 -18.17 21.07
C LEU A 384 10.10 -18.58 21.44
N SER A 385 10.82 -19.17 20.49
CA SER A 385 12.24 -19.49 20.65
C SER A 385 13.11 -18.25 20.51
N ASP A 386 14.32 -18.30 21.05
CA ASP A 386 15.31 -17.22 21.07
C ASP A 386 15.62 -16.62 19.68
N SER A 387 15.57 -17.42 18.62
CA SER A 387 15.89 -17.00 17.26
C SER A 387 14.68 -16.45 16.49
N GLN A 388 13.51 -16.38 17.11
CA GLN A 388 12.33 -15.84 16.46
C GLN A 388 12.29 -14.31 16.55
N TYR A 389 11.63 -13.71 15.54
CA TYR A 389 11.47 -12.26 15.43
C TYR A 389 10.76 -11.67 16.66
N ARG A 390 11.32 -10.57 17.17
CA ARG A 390 10.75 -9.77 18.24
C ARG A 390 10.34 -8.38 17.80
N ARG A 391 11.21 -7.71 17.00
CA ARG A 391 11.02 -6.30 16.64
C ARG A 391 11.70 -5.96 15.31
N GLY A 392 11.04 -5.18 14.48
CA GLY A 392 11.58 -4.57 13.27
C GLY A 392 11.41 -3.06 13.25
N GLN A 393 12.48 -2.35 12.90
CA GLN A 393 12.50 -0.90 12.75
C GLN A 393 12.74 -0.54 11.29
N TYR A 394 12.08 0.51 10.83
CA TYR A 394 12.16 1.02 9.48
C TYR A 394 12.24 2.56 9.53
N VAL A 395 13.27 3.11 8.90
CA VAL A 395 13.47 4.55 8.76
C VAL A 395 13.60 4.85 7.28
N PHE A 396 12.92 5.86 6.80
CA PHE A 396 13.07 6.31 5.42
C PHE A 396 13.23 7.82 5.33
N ALA A 397 13.94 8.25 4.29
CA ALA A 397 13.97 9.63 3.84
C ALA A 397 14.03 9.63 2.32
N ASN A 398 13.14 10.37 1.65
CA ASN A 398 13.04 10.38 0.21
C ASN A 398 12.80 11.77 -0.37
N ALA A 399 13.02 11.86 -1.68
CA ALA A 399 12.69 13.02 -2.50
C ALA A 399 12.07 12.54 -3.81
N PHE A 400 10.98 13.17 -4.21
CA PHE A 400 10.27 12.93 -5.46
C PHE A 400 10.27 14.19 -6.30
N TYR A 401 10.54 14.02 -7.57
CA TYR A 401 10.58 15.10 -8.53
C TYR A 401 9.82 14.75 -9.81
N ASN A 402 8.76 15.51 -10.09
CA ASN A 402 7.99 15.39 -11.33
C ASN A 402 8.67 16.24 -12.42
N ILE A 403 9.36 15.56 -13.33
CA ILE A 403 9.91 16.22 -14.54
C ILE A 403 8.77 16.71 -15.44
N SER A 404 7.68 15.96 -15.46
CA SER A 404 6.43 16.31 -16.14
C SER A 404 5.27 15.79 -15.30
N PRO A 405 4.01 16.17 -15.60
CA PRO A 405 2.85 15.62 -14.88
C PRO A 405 2.74 14.09 -14.87
N ARG A 406 3.49 13.41 -15.75
CA ARG A 406 3.45 11.96 -15.91
C ARG A 406 4.78 11.25 -15.64
N LEU A 407 5.90 11.96 -15.62
CA LEU A 407 7.24 11.40 -15.40
C LEU A 407 7.79 11.86 -14.05
N THR A 408 7.96 10.89 -13.16
CA THR A 408 8.48 11.09 -11.81
C THR A 408 9.84 10.42 -11.66
N LEU A 409 10.82 11.12 -11.11
CA LEU A 409 12.06 10.55 -10.56
C LEU A 409 12.00 10.59 -9.05
N ALA A 410 12.60 9.61 -8.40
CA ALA A 410 12.70 9.60 -6.95
C ALA A 410 14.01 8.98 -6.47
N LEU A 411 14.46 9.48 -5.31
CA LEU A 411 15.60 8.97 -4.54
C LEU A 411 15.13 8.69 -3.12
N GLU A 412 15.58 7.57 -2.54
CA GLU A 412 15.23 7.20 -1.17
C GLU A 412 16.39 6.52 -0.47
N TYR A 413 16.58 6.85 0.79
CA TYR A 413 17.44 6.14 1.73
C TYR A 413 16.58 5.41 2.75
N LEU A 414 16.92 4.14 3.00
CA LEU A 414 16.28 3.28 4.00
C LEU A 414 17.33 2.77 5.00
N TYR A 415 16.93 2.75 6.25
CA TYR A 415 17.60 2.01 7.30
C TYR A 415 16.58 1.09 7.97
N GLY A 416 16.93 -0.17 8.18
CA GLY A 416 16.15 -1.13 8.94
C GLY A 416 16.96 -1.88 9.94
N SER A 417 16.28 -2.40 10.96
CA SER A 417 16.88 -3.34 11.90
C SER A 417 15.89 -4.40 12.32
N ARG A 418 16.38 -5.59 12.52
CA ARG A 418 15.67 -6.73 13.13
C ARG A 418 16.30 -7.07 14.46
N LYS A 419 15.47 -7.36 15.46
CA LYS A 419 15.84 -7.86 16.77
C LYS A 419 15.06 -9.15 17.03
N ASP A 420 15.74 -10.20 17.43
CA ASP A 420 15.14 -11.48 17.80
C ASP A 420 14.87 -11.58 19.31
N MET A 421 14.21 -12.66 19.77
CA MET A 421 13.82 -12.84 21.17
C MET A 421 15.01 -12.90 22.12
N ASN A 422 16.17 -13.40 21.67
CA ASN A 422 17.44 -13.42 22.43
C ASN A 422 18.16 -12.06 22.49
N ASP A 423 17.49 -10.99 22.09
CA ASP A 423 18.01 -9.62 22.04
C ASP A 423 19.15 -9.36 21.03
N ILE A 424 19.54 -10.36 20.23
CA ILE A 424 20.47 -10.16 19.11
C ILE A 424 19.81 -9.25 18.08
N ARG A 425 20.57 -8.29 17.56
CA ARG A 425 20.10 -7.31 16.57
C ARG A 425 21.04 -7.27 15.37
N ASN A 426 20.44 -7.16 14.19
CA ASN A 426 21.16 -6.83 12.97
C ASN A 426 20.44 -5.71 12.21
N SER A 427 21.15 -5.08 11.26
CA SER A 427 20.62 -3.95 10.50
C SER A 427 21.04 -4.01 9.03
N ALA A 428 20.32 -3.30 8.20
CA ALA A 428 20.59 -3.14 6.78
C ALA A 428 20.33 -1.69 6.35
N ASN A 429 20.99 -1.27 5.27
CA ASN A 429 20.80 0.03 4.66
C ASN A 429 20.57 -0.15 3.17
N ARG A 430 19.71 0.67 2.58
CA ARG A 430 19.40 0.66 1.15
C ARG A 430 19.31 2.08 0.59
N ILE A 431 19.79 2.26 -0.62
CA ILE A 431 19.48 3.43 -1.45
C ILE A 431 18.64 2.94 -2.61
N ASN A 432 17.49 3.57 -2.84
CA ASN A 432 16.62 3.34 -3.98
C ASN A 432 16.65 4.54 -4.92
N ILE A 433 16.64 4.28 -6.22
CA ILE A 433 16.40 5.25 -7.28
C ILE A 433 15.23 4.73 -8.11
N MET A 434 14.29 5.59 -8.47
CA MET A 434 13.12 5.23 -9.27
C MET A 434 12.92 6.20 -10.42
N ALA A 435 12.56 5.66 -11.58
CA ALA A 435 11.93 6.38 -12.66
C ALA A 435 10.55 5.76 -12.93
N GLN A 436 9.52 6.59 -12.98
CA GLN A 436 8.13 6.16 -13.15
C GLN A 436 7.42 7.02 -14.18
N TYR A 437 6.75 6.39 -15.13
CA TYR A 437 5.89 7.06 -16.13
C TYR A 437 4.46 6.54 -16.02
N ASN A 438 3.50 7.47 -15.85
CA ASN A 438 2.06 7.17 -15.78
C ASN A 438 1.40 7.49 -17.13
N PHE A 439 0.52 6.62 -17.64
CA PHE A 439 -0.20 6.83 -18.89
C PHE A 439 -1.69 6.49 -18.82
#